data_eb5d0f430cc1b96d47692df78ef4399b
#
_entry.id   eb5d0f430cc1b96d47692df78ef4399b
#
_cell.length_a   1.000
_cell.length_b   1.000
_cell.length_c   1.000
_cell.angle_alpha   90.00
_cell.angle_beta   90.00
_cell.angle_gamma   90.00
#
_symmetry.space_group_name_H-M   'P 1'
#
loop_
_entity.id
_entity.type
_entity.pdbx_description
1 polymer ?
#
loop_
_entity_poly.entity_id
_entity_poly.type
_entity_poly.pdbx_seq_one_letter_code
_entity_poly.pdbx_strand_id
1 'polypeptide(L)'
;MKLLGCTTSLLSSKRRLVTLSKKNALLAVIIPLWLIIATVGLLFTSKSTEKPFDPNGALYLASNKPDFDSQVNRLLYGVLHTSLNNVVVHITSSNNCLCQLTATRHIKSVKDAAEYIGKRNETVYIENIQGLSNILTSTPAVAVFDDLGNLSYLGPYSTGIGCLSGNGTVEPYLDVKSTLGAIVPLESTGCYCNV
;
A
#
# COMPACT_ATOMS: atom_id res chain seq x y z
N MET A 1 -55.28 56.02 20.23
CA MET A 1 -54.22 55.32 19.51
C MET A 1 -53.01 55.23 20.39
N LYS A 2 -52.71 54.05 20.92
CA LYS A 2 -51.56 53.82 21.81
C LYS A 2 -50.44 53.19 21.01
N LEU A 3 -49.27 53.85 20.99
CA LEU A 3 -48.03 53.33 20.45
C LEU A 3 -47.36 52.40 21.48
N LEU A 4 -47.19 51.15 21.10
CA LEU A 4 -46.43 50.17 21.89
C LEU A 4 -44.92 50.34 21.56
N GLY A 5 -44.16 50.75 22.57
CA GLY A 5 -42.71 50.77 22.52
C GLY A 5 -42.11 49.37 22.61
N CYS A 6 -41.28 49.00 21.64
CA CYS A 6 -40.53 47.78 21.66
C CYS A 6 -39.19 48.05 22.38
N THR A 7 -39.06 47.52 23.62
CA THR A 7 -37.80 47.56 24.37
C THR A 7 -36.92 46.42 23.97
N THR A 8 -35.85 46.71 23.28
CA THR A 8 -34.76 45.75 23.01
C THR A 8 -33.96 45.47 24.26
N SER A 9 -34.14 44.29 24.81
CA SER A 9 -33.33 43.75 25.91
C SER A 9 -31.98 43.29 25.36
N LEU A 10 -30.91 44.08 25.58
CA LEU A 10 -29.53 43.67 25.36
C LEU A 10 -29.11 42.63 26.40
N LEU A 11 -29.09 41.37 26.01
CA LEU A 11 -28.49 40.27 26.76
C LEU A 11 -26.99 40.48 26.85
N SER A 12 -26.54 41.11 27.93
CA SER A 12 -25.15 41.20 28.32
C SER A 12 -24.65 39.81 28.72
N SER A 13 -24.04 39.03 27.79
CA SER A 13 -23.36 37.80 28.09
C SER A 13 -22.11 38.09 28.90
N LYS A 14 -22.19 38.06 30.20
CA LYS A 14 -21.03 38.06 31.12
C LYS A 14 -20.17 36.83 30.82
N ARG A 15 -19.10 36.99 30.02
CA ARG A 15 -18.03 35.99 29.92
C ARG A 15 -17.44 35.79 31.29
N ARG A 16 -17.76 34.66 31.94
CA ARG A 16 -17.06 34.21 33.14
C ARG A 16 -15.63 33.91 32.72
N LEU A 17 -14.71 34.76 33.06
CA LEU A 17 -13.30 34.45 33.07
C LEU A 17 -13.11 33.35 34.13
N VAL A 18 -13.04 32.12 33.64
CA VAL A 18 -12.64 30.97 34.46
C VAL A 18 -11.19 31.21 34.85
N THR A 19 -10.96 31.58 36.10
CA THR A 19 -9.61 31.68 36.68
C THR A 19 -9.07 30.26 36.75
N LEU A 20 -8.31 29.85 35.70
CA LEU A 20 -7.62 28.56 35.71
C LEU A 20 -6.62 28.57 36.87
N SER A 21 -6.71 27.59 37.76
CA SER A 21 -5.64 27.29 38.70
C SER A 21 -4.32 27.17 37.97
N LYS A 22 -3.22 27.65 38.56
CA LYS A 22 -1.88 27.59 37.91
C LYS A 22 -1.54 26.20 37.36
N LYS A 23 -1.99 25.13 38.03
CA LYS A 23 -1.83 23.74 37.57
C LYS A 23 -2.62 23.45 36.28
N ASN A 24 -3.85 23.94 36.18
CA ASN A 24 -4.68 23.74 34.97
C ASN A 24 -4.21 24.59 33.79
N ALA A 25 -3.66 25.78 34.06
CA ALA A 25 -3.06 26.61 33.04
C ALA A 25 -1.79 25.95 32.46
N LEU A 26 -0.97 25.33 33.30
CA LEU A 26 0.22 24.58 32.87
C LEU A 26 -0.18 23.36 32.00
N LEU A 27 -1.17 22.59 32.43
CA LEU A 27 -1.68 21.44 31.68
C LEU A 27 -2.28 21.87 30.33
N ALA A 28 -2.97 22.99 30.27
CA ALA A 28 -3.55 23.55 29.05
C ALA A 28 -2.50 23.92 27.99
N VAL A 29 -1.24 24.12 28.39
CA VAL A 29 -0.13 24.37 27.47
C VAL A 29 0.64 23.09 27.13
N ILE A 30 0.91 22.25 28.12
CA ILE A 30 1.71 21.03 27.95
C ILE A 30 1.00 20.01 27.05
N ILE A 31 -0.30 19.79 27.24
CA ILE A 31 -1.04 18.80 26.46
C ILE A 31 -1.05 19.11 24.96
N PRO A 32 -1.45 20.32 24.50
CA PRO A 32 -1.40 20.64 23.08
C PRO A 32 0.02 20.64 22.51
N LEU A 33 1.00 21.08 23.26
CA LEU A 33 2.40 21.04 22.83
C LEU A 33 2.86 19.59 22.62
N TRP A 34 2.56 18.70 23.55
CA TRP A 34 2.88 17.28 23.43
C TRP A 34 2.15 16.64 22.22
N LEU A 35 0.88 16.95 22.00
CA LEU A 35 0.12 16.48 20.85
C LEU A 35 0.74 16.97 19.52
N ILE A 36 1.18 18.22 19.46
CA ILE A 36 1.85 18.75 18.26
C ILE A 36 3.16 17.99 18.01
N ILE A 37 3.99 17.81 19.05
CA ILE A 37 5.27 17.10 18.92
C ILE A 37 5.03 15.64 18.48
N ALA A 38 4.06 14.97 19.11
CA ALA A 38 3.70 13.60 18.75
C ALA A 38 3.20 13.49 17.31
N THR A 39 2.33 14.41 16.87
CA THR A 39 1.80 14.43 15.51
C THR A 39 2.88 14.71 14.47
N VAL A 40 3.73 15.71 14.72
CA VAL A 40 4.87 16.03 13.84
C VAL A 40 5.86 14.86 13.78
N GLY A 41 6.17 14.24 14.92
CA GLY A 41 7.02 13.04 14.98
C GLY A 41 6.46 11.88 14.17
N LEU A 42 5.16 11.59 14.30
CA LEU A 42 4.48 10.56 13.52
C LEU A 42 4.51 10.86 12.01
N LEU A 43 4.25 12.09 11.60
CA LEU A 43 4.30 12.49 10.19
C LEU A 43 5.73 12.38 9.63
N PHE A 44 6.73 12.71 10.42
CA PHE A 44 8.14 12.63 9.99
C PHE A 44 8.61 11.18 9.84
N THR A 45 8.30 10.32 10.80
CA THR A 45 8.66 8.88 10.74
C THR A 45 7.89 8.17 9.61
N SER A 46 6.64 8.55 9.37
CA SER A 46 5.81 8.01 8.30
C SER A 46 6.43 8.26 6.92
N LYS A 47 6.87 9.48 6.65
CA LYS A 47 7.44 9.85 5.34
C LYS A 47 8.83 9.24 5.10
N SER A 48 9.58 8.92 6.14
CA SER A 48 10.92 8.33 6.03
C SER A 48 10.92 6.83 5.72
N THR A 49 9.77 6.16 5.78
CA THR A 49 9.62 4.72 5.51
C THR A 49 9.23 4.43 4.05
N GLU A 50 8.82 5.42 3.29
CA GLU A 50 8.49 5.23 1.88
C GLU A 50 9.76 5.07 1.04
N LYS A 51 9.77 4.00 0.25
CA LYS A 51 10.85 3.68 -0.69
C LYS A 51 10.26 3.46 -2.08
N PRO A 52 10.99 3.73 -3.16
CA PRO A 52 10.57 3.29 -4.48
C PRO A 52 10.55 1.76 -4.53
N PHE A 53 9.59 1.22 -5.28
CA PHE A 53 9.45 -0.23 -5.46
C PHE A 53 10.60 -0.80 -6.30
N ASP A 54 11.08 -0.03 -7.26
CA ASP A 54 12.22 -0.38 -8.11
C ASP A 54 13.38 0.65 -7.92
N PRO A 55 14.09 0.61 -6.78
CA PRO A 55 15.07 1.64 -6.43
C PRO A 55 16.27 1.67 -7.39
N ASN A 56 16.59 0.56 -8.04
CA ASN A 56 17.74 0.41 -8.92
C ASN A 56 17.36 0.40 -10.41
N GLY A 57 16.08 0.54 -10.74
CA GLY A 57 15.57 0.46 -12.11
C GLY A 57 15.70 -0.94 -12.76
N ALA A 58 15.89 -1.99 -11.95
CA ALA A 58 16.06 -3.35 -12.45
C ALA A 58 14.79 -3.87 -13.13
N LEU A 59 13.64 -3.63 -12.51
CA LEU A 59 12.35 -4.01 -13.07
C LEU A 59 12.03 -3.18 -14.33
N TYR A 60 12.36 -1.88 -14.32
CA TYR A 60 12.24 -1.02 -15.48
C TYR A 60 13.06 -1.56 -16.66
N LEU A 61 14.35 -1.85 -16.44
CA LEU A 61 15.22 -2.37 -17.48
C LEU A 61 14.76 -3.74 -18.00
N ALA A 62 14.25 -4.59 -17.11
CA ALA A 62 13.73 -5.89 -17.51
C ALA A 62 12.42 -5.79 -18.30
N SER A 63 11.48 -4.94 -17.87
CA SER A 63 10.17 -4.80 -18.51
C SER A 63 10.23 -4.21 -19.93
N ASN A 64 11.31 -3.53 -20.28
CA ASN A 64 11.52 -3.02 -21.62
C ASN A 64 12.02 -4.11 -22.63
N LYS A 65 12.30 -5.32 -22.14
CA LYS A 65 12.73 -6.42 -23.03
C LYS A 65 11.52 -7.13 -23.64
N PRO A 66 11.58 -7.52 -24.91
CA PRO A 66 10.46 -8.17 -25.59
C PRO A 66 10.13 -9.56 -25.03
N ASP A 67 11.05 -10.20 -24.31
CA ASP A 67 10.91 -11.52 -23.70
C ASP A 67 10.59 -11.46 -22.21
N PHE A 68 10.30 -10.28 -21.66
CA PHE A 68 10.05 -10.06 -20.22
C PHE A 68 8.98 -10.98 -19.67
N ASP A 69 7.79 -10.98 -20.25
CA ASP A 69 6.65 -11.78 -19.76
C ASP A 69 7.00 -13.28 -19.79
N SER A 70 7.63 -13.74 -20.84
CA SER A 70 8.05 -15.13 -20.95
C SER A 70 9.19 -15.49 -20.00
N GLN A 71 10.05 -14.54 -19.66
CA GLN A 71 11.11 -14.72 -18.67
C GLN A 71 10.50 -14.88 -17.27
N VAL A 72 9.59 -13.99 -16.86
CA VAL A 72 8.90 -14.07 -15.57
C VAL A 72 8.10 -15.36 -15.46
N ASN A 73 7.38 -15.73 -16.54
CA ASN A 73 6.61 -16.98 -16.60
C ASN A 73 7.52 -18.19 -16.36
N ARG A 74 8.65 -18.31 -17.06
CA ARG A 74 9.59 -19.44 -16.88
C ARG A 74 10.15 -19.52 -15.49
N LEU A 75 10.48 -18.37 -14.86
CA LEU A 75 11.04 -18.33 -13.50
C LEU A 75 10.01 -18.83 -12.48
N LEU A 76 8.75 -18.38 -12.57
CA LEU A 76 7.69 -18.79 -11.66
C LEU A 76 7.25 -20.24 -11.89
N TYR A 77 7.10 -20.65 -13.15
CA TYR A 77 6.80 -22.04 -13.48
C TYR A 77 7.87 -23.01 -12.96
N GLY A 78 9.15 -22.62 -13.04
CA GLY A 78 10.25 -23.45 -12.57
C GLY A 78 10.22 -23.79 -11.07
N VAL A 79 9.54 -22.98 -10.26
CA VAL A 79 9.39 -23.21 -8.81
C VAL A 79 8.03 -23.82 -8.47
N LEU A 80 6.98 -23.35 -9.13
CA LEU A 80 5.62 -23.80 -8.85
C LEU A 80 5.31 -25.17 -9.45
N HIS A 81 5.98 -25.51 -10.56
CA HIS A 81 5.77 -26.76 -11.32
C HIS A 81 4.30 -27.01 -11.72
N THR A 82 3.49 -25.94 -11.77
CA THR A 82 2.08 -25.97 -12.15
C THR A 82 1.80 -24.93 -13.23
N SER A 83 0.72 -25.15 -13.99
CA SER A 83 0.26 -24.16 -14.97
C SER A 83 -0.03 -22.82 -14.31
N LEU A 84 0.42 -21.74 -14.93
CA LEU A 84 0.15 -20.36 -14.49
C LEU A 84 -1.18 -19.81 -15.03
N ASN A 85 -1.99 -20.61 -15.71
CA ASN A 85 -3.29 -20.19 -16.18
C ASN A 85 -4.21 -19.83 -15.01
N ASN A 86 -4.77 -18.63 -15.05
CA ASN A 86 -5.71 -18.13 -14.06
C ASN A 86 -5.15 -18.15 -12.62
N VAL A 87 -3.95 -17.64 -12.43
CA VAL A 87 -3.18 -17.68 -11.16
C VAL A 87 -2.78 -16.28 -10.72
N VAL A 88 -2.86 -16.06 -9.41
CA VAL A 88 -2.22 -14.92 -8.72
C VAL A 88 -1.08 -15.47 -7.88
N VAL A 89 0.15 -15.04 -8.19
CA VAL A 89 1.36 -15.45 -7.46
C VAL A 89 1.78 -14.34 -6.49
N HIS A 90 1.73 -14.64 -5.21
CA HIS A 90 2.12 -13.76 -4.12
C HIS A 90 3.59 -13.96 -3.82
N ILE A 91 4.42 -12.96 -4.15
CA ILE A 91 5.88 -13.00 -3.99
C ILE A 91 6.26 -12.29 -2.70
N THR A 92 6.82 -13.03 -1.78
CA THR A 92 7.22 -12.54 -0.45
C THR A 92 8.70 -12.81 -0.21
N SER A 93 9.26 -12.26 0.87
CA SER A 93 10.60 -12.61 1.34
C SER A 93 10.51 -13.42 2.63
N SER A 94 11.45 -14.33 2.84
CA SER A 94 11.62 -15.04 4.10
C SER A 94 12.18 -14.13 5.21
N ASN A 95 12.76 -12.98 4.84
CA ASN A 95 13.26 -11.99 5.78
C ASN A 95 12.11 -11.31 6.52
N ASN A 96 12.19 -11.29 7.85
CA ASN A 96 11.20 -10.60 8.69
C ASN A 96 11.30 -9.07 8.50
N CYS A 97 10.53 -8.55 7.58
CA CYS A 97 10.46 -7.13 7.28
C CYS A 97 9.11 -6.58 7.76
N LEU A 98 9.15 -5.41 8.41
CA LEU A 98 7.95 -4.77 8.96
C LEU A 98 6.92 -4.46 7.86
N CYS A 99 7.35 -4.08 6.67
CA CYS A 99 6.46 -3.78 5.54
C CYS A 99 5.68 -5.02 5.08
N GLN A 100 6.26 -6.20 5.16
CA GLN A 100 5.55 -7.44 4.86
C GLN A 100 4.47 -7.75 5.91
N LEU A 101 4.75 -7.48 7.20
CA LEU A 101 3.75 -7.64 8.26
C LEU A 101 2.57 -6.68 8.07
N THR A 102 2.85 -5.42 7.74
CA THR A 102 1.79 -4.41 7.50
C THR A 102 0.97 -4.74 6.25
N ALA A 103 1.59 -5.34 5.23
CA ALA A 103 0.91 -5.76 4.00
C ALA A 103 0.00 -7.00 4.17
N THR A 104 0.15 -7.78 5.23
CA THR A 104 -0.55 -9.07 5.41
C THR A 104 -2.07 -8.98 5.23
N ARG A 105 -2.69 -7.91 5.77
CA ARG A 105 -4.14 -7.70 5.63
C ARG A 105 -4.54 -7.45 4.17
N HIS A 106 -3.77 -6.65 3.45
CA HIS A 106 -4.02 -6.35 2.05
C HIS A 106 -3.77 -7.58 1.18
N ILE A 107 -2.67 -8.31 1.42
CA ILE A 107 -2.38 -9.58 0.74
C ILE A 107 -3.56 -10.55 0.89
N LYS A 108 -4.12 -10.66 2.11
CA LYS A 108 -5.31 -11.49 2.35
C LYS A 108 -6.51 -10.99 1.54
N SER A 109 -6.78 -9.68 1.51
CA SER A 109 -7.88 -9.11 0.73
C SER A 109 -7.75 -9.42 -0.77
N VAL A 110 -6.53 -9.32 -1.32
CA VAL A 110 -6.26 -9.67 -2.73
C VAL A 110 -6.45 -11.17 -2.99
N LYS A 111 -6.05 -12.04 -2.05
CA LYS A 111 -6.30 -13.47 -2.14
C LYS A 111 -7.80 -13.77 -2.18
N ASP A 112 -8.55 -13.20 -1.24
CA ASP A 112 -10.01 -13.39 -1.16
C ASP A 112 -10.70 -12.87 -2.45
N ALA A 113 -10.24 -11.73 -3.00
CA ALA A 113 -10.77 -11.20 -4.27
C ALA A 113 -10.42 -12.08 -5.47
N ALA A 114 -9.21 -12.62 -5.53
CA ALA A 114 -8.78 -13.54 -6.58
C ALA A 114 -9.59 -14.85 -6.55
N GLU A 115 -9.81 -15.42 -5.37
CA GLU A 115 -10.65 -16.61 -5.21
C GLU A 115 -12.11 -16.36 -5.62
N TYR A 116 -12.66 -15.19 -5.30
CA TYR A 116 -14.02 -14.81 -5.66
C TYR A 116 -14.26 -14.81 -7.17
N ILE A 117 -13.25 -14.44 -7.97
CA ILE A 117 -13.30 -14.47 -9.44
C ILE A 117 -12.77 -15.79 -10.04
N GLY A 118 -12.51 -16.80 -9.21
CA GLY A 118 -12.10 -18.13 -9.64
C GLY A 118 -10.62 -18.28 -9.99
N LYS A 119 -9.75 -17.33 -9.58
CA LYS A 119 -8.29 -17.45 -9.72
C LYS A 119 -7.70 -18.27 -8.58
N ARG A 120 -6.66 -19.04 -8.91
CA ARG A 120 -5.87 -19.76 -7.90
C ARG A 120 -4.85 -18.81 -7.27
N ASN A 121 -4.58 -18.98 -6.00
CA ASN A 121 -3.56 -18.23 -5.27
C ASN A 121 -2.36 -19.13 -4.97
N GLU A 122 -1.17 -18.71 -5.39
CA GLU A 122 0.10 -19.35 -5.06
C GLU A 122 0.97 -18.38 -4.28
N THR A 123 1.79 -18.88 -3.37
CA THR A 123 2.71 -18.05 -2.60
C THR A 123 4.12 -18.60 -2.73
N VAL A 124 5.07 -17.72 -3.09
CA VAL A 124 6.47 -18.07 -3.27
C VAL A 124 7.36 -17.12 -2.48
N TYR A 125 8.51 -17.63 -2.06
CA TYR A 125 9.57 -16.79 -1.51
C TYR A 125 10.54 -16.45 -2.63
N ILE A 126 10.86 -15.16 -2.76
CA ILE A 126 11.73 -14.67 -3.85
C ILE A 126 13.11 -15.32 -3.81
N GLU A 127 13.60 -15.65 -2.63
CA GLU A 127 14.88 -16.31 -2.43
C GLU A 127 14.94 -17.73 -3.04
N ASN A 128 13.80 -18.35 -3.23
CA ASN A 128 13.70 -19.67 -3.86
C ASN A 128 13.69 -19.62 -5.38
N ILE A 129 13.62 -18.41 -5.97
CA ILE A 129 13.51 -18.23 -7.43
C ILE A 129 14.81 -17.61 -7.95
N GLN A 130 15.73 -18.47 -8.36
CA GLN A 130 17.00 -18.02 -8.89
C GLN A 130 16.80 -17.12 -10.10
N GLY A 131 17.32 -15.89 -10.05
CA GLY A 131 17.25 -14.90 -11.10
C GLY A 131 16.05 -13.94 -11.01
N LEU A 132 15.02 -14.20 -10.21
CA LEU A 132 13.91 -13.26 -10.03
C LEU A 132 14.35 -12.02 -9.25
N SER A 133 15.24 -12.13 -8.29
CA SER A 133 15.84 -11.02 -7.54
C SER A 133 16.64 -10.06 -8.42
N ASN A 134 17.08 -10.49 -9.60
CA ASN A 134 17.73 -9.60 -10.57
C ASN A 134 16.73 -8.71 -11.33
N ILE A 135 15.45 -9.04 -11.27
CA ILE A 135 14.35 -8.30 -11.90
C ILE A 135 13.55 -7.55 -10.85
N LEU A 136 13.16 -8.26 -9.79
CA LEU A 136 12.30 -7.75 -8.73
C LEU A 136 13.14 -7.54 -7.47
N THR A 137 13.42 -6.29 -7.14
CA THR A 137 14.32 -5.88 -6.05
C THR A 137 13.59 -5.56 -4.75
N SER A 138 12.26 -5.62 -4.76
CA SER A 138 11.43 -5.29 -3.61
C SER A 138 10.28 -6.27 -3.41
N THR A 139 9.93 -6.50 -2.13
CA THR A 139 8.78 -7.32 -1.71
C THR A 139 7.98 -6.57 -0.63
N PRO A 140 6.70 -6.92 -0.37
CA PRO A 140 5.91 -7.93 -1.09
C PRO A 140 5.51 -7.46 -2.48
N ALA A 141 5.43 -8.41 -3.40
CA ALA A 141 5.02 -8.19 -4.78
C ALA A 141 3.97 -9.23 -5.20
N VAL A 142 3.30 -8.97 -6.31
CA VAL A 142 2.31 -9.88 -6.85
C VAL A 142 2.42 -9.94 -8.38
N ALA A 143 2.30 -11.15 -8.91
CA ALA A 143 2.17 -11.39 -10.34
C ALA A 143 0.77 -11.95 -10.62
N VAL A 144 0.06 -11.39 -11.59
CA VAL A 144 -1.27 -11.83 -12.01
C VAL A 144 -1.16 -12.40 -13.41
N PHE A 145 -1.69 -13.62 -13.58
CA PHE A 145 -1.77 -14.30 -14.87
C PHE A 145 -3.22 -14.44 -15.33
N ASP A 146 -3.46 -14.27 -16.61
CA ASP A 146 -4.76 -14.44 -17.23
C ASP A 146 -5.14 -15.94 -17.41
N ASP A 147 -6.28 -16.21 -18.02
CA ASP A 147 -6.79 -17.55 -18.30
C ASP A 147 -5.92 -18.34 -19.30
N LEU A 148 -5.09 -17.66 -20.07
CA LEU A 148 -4.15 -18.25 -21.03
C LEU A 148 -2.74 -18.44 -20.43
N GLY A 149 -2.49 -17.92 -19.23
CA GLY A 149 -1.18 -17.94 -18.58
C GLY A 149 -0.25 -16.80 -19.03
N ASN A 150 -0.79 -15.75 -19.66
CA ASN A 150 -0.04 -14.55 -19.94
C ASN A 150 0.06 -13.69 -18.68
N LEU A 151 1.20 -13.04 -18.49
CA LEU A 151 1.40 -12.10 -17.39
C LEU A 151 0.59 -10.82 -17.63
N SER A 152 -0.35 -10.52 -16.74
CA SER A 152 -1.19 -9.31 -16.83
C SER A 152 -0.66 -8.17 -15.97
N TYR A 153 -0.04 -8.50 -14.83
CA TYR A 153 0.49 -7.54 -13.87
C TYR A 153 1.70 -8.11 -13.13
N LEU A 154 2.73 -7.29 -12.92
CA LEU A 154 3.80 -7.56 -11.98
C LEU A 154 4.17 -6.27 -11.23
N GLY A 155 4.00 -6.27 -9.92
CA GLY A 155 4.28 -5.07 -9.14
C GLY A 155 3.91 -5.19 -7.66
N PRO A 156 3.88 -4.05 -6.95
CA PRO A 156 3.47 -4.01 -5.55
C PRO A 156 1.96 -4.17 -5.41
N TYR A 157 1.50 -4.52 -4.21
CA TYR A 157 0.08 -4.56 -3.88
C TYR A 157 -0.56 -3.18 -3.82
N SER A 158 0.18 -2.19 -3.31
CA SER A 158 -0.29 -0.80 -3.16
C SER A 158 0.87 0.18 -3.11
N THR A 159 0.57 1.44 -3.25
CA THR A 159 1.48 2.57 -3.09
C THR A 159 1.28 3.25 -1.72
N GLY A 160 2.28 3.99 -1.27
CA GLY A 160 2.25 4.74 0.00
C GLY A 160 2.41 3.84 1.24
N ILE A 161 2.13 4.41 2.41
CA ILE A 161 2.19 3.67 3.69
C ILE A 161 0.93 2.82 3.87
N GLY A 162 -0.03 3.00 3.00
CA GLY A 162 -1.39 2.49 3.10
C GLY A 162 -1.61 1.07 2.59
N CYS A 163 -0.77 0.10 2.94
CA CYS A 163 -1.17 -1.32 2.90
C CYS A 163 -2.45 -1.58 3.74
N LEU A 164 -3.13 -0.51 4.14
CA LEU A 164 -4.24 -0.51 5.10
C LEU A 164 -5.62 -0.43 4.46
N SER A 165 -5.76 -0.09 3.19
CA SER A 165 -7.09 0.16 2.64
C SER A 165 -7.20 -0.22 1.15
N GLY A 166 -8.27 -0.88 0.81
CA GLY A 166 -8.71 -1.45 -0.45
C GLY A 166 -8.63 -0.66 -1.76
N ASN A 167 -7.70 0.26 -1.90
CA ASN A 167 -7.33 0.92 -3.14
C ASN A 167 -5.91 0.48 -3.53
N GLY A 168 -5.72 -0.82 -3.72
CA GLY A 168 -4.46 -1.36 -4.17
C GLY A 168 -4.22 -1.08 -5.65
N THR A 169 -2.97 -1.21 -6.05
CA THR A 169 -2.57 -1.09 -7.46
C THR A 169 -2.87 -2.35 -8.26
N VAL A 170 -3.04 -3.49 -7.61
CA VAL A 170 -3.25 -4.80 -8.25
C VAL A 170 -4.70 -5.13 -8.56
N GLU A 171 -5.65 -4.68 -7.72
CA GLU A 171 -7.06 -5.07 -7.83
C GLU A 171 -7.68 -4.79 -9.20
N PRO A 172 -7.39 -3.66 -9.88
CA PRO A 172 -7.91 -3.41 -11.22
C PRO A 172 -7.46 -4.43 -12.26
N TYR A 173 -6.38 -5.16 -11.99
CA TYR A 173 -5.76 -6.09 -12.95
C TYR A 173 -6.06 -7.55 -12.65
N LEU A 174 -6.79 -7.85 -11.58
CA LEU A 174 -7.12 -9.23 -11.23
C LEU A 174 -7.96 -9.93 -12.30
N ASP A 175 -8.85 -9.23 -12.98
CA ASP A 175 -9.73 -9.79 -14.02
C ASP A 175 -9.42 -9.28 -15.43
N VAL A 176 -8.25 -8.69 -15.64
CA VAL A 176 -7.85 -8.17 -16.95
C VAL A 176 -7.18 -9.26 -17.77
N LYS A 177 -7.62 -9.43 -19.01
CA LYS A 177 -6.91 -10.25 -20.01
C LYS A 177 -5.78 -9.45 -20.62
N SER A 178 -4.55 -9.94 -20.49
CA SER A 178 -3.38 -9.29 -21.08
C SER A 178 -3.34 -9.53 -22.58
N THR A 179 -3.58 -8.47 -23.33
CA THR A 179 -3.45 -8.51 -24.81
C THR A 179 -2.20 -7.80 -25.33
N LEU A 180 -1.54 -6.99 -24.50
CA LEU A 180 -0.45 -6.10 -24.89
C LEU A 180 0.81 -6.25 -24.03
N GLY A 181 0.87 -7.26 -23.16
CA GLY A 181 1.95 -7.46 -22.19
C GLY A 181 1.58 -7.02 -20.77
N ALA A 182 2.46 -7.30 -19.82
CA ALA A 182 2.24 -7.03 -18.40
C ALA A 182 2.21 -5.53 -18.09
N ILE A 183 1.29 -5.15 -17.20
CA ILE A 183 1.34 -3.84 -16.55
C ILE A 183 2.34 -3.89 -15.40
N VAL A 184 3.32 -2.97 -15.44
CA VAL A 184 4.36 -2.83 -14.43
C VAL A 184 4.36 -1.40 -13.90
N PRO A 185 3.92 -1.14 -12.66
CA PRO A 185 3.85 0.20 -12.07
C PRO A 185 5.25 0.63 -11.57
N LEU A 186 6.03 1.25 -12.43
CA LEU A 186 7.44 1.59 -12.21
C LEU A 186 7.66 2.71 -11.18
N GLU A 187 6.74 3.67 -11.09
CA GLU A 187 6.87 4.85 -10.21
C GLU A 187 6.21 4.66 -8.83
N SER A 188 6.04 3.42 -8.42
CA SER A 188 5.41 3.11 -7.14
C SER A 188 6.35 3.39 -5.97
N THR A 189 5.91 4.22 -5.03
CA THR A 189 6.57 4.44 -3.74
C THR A 189 5.70 3.91 -2.60
N GLY A 190 6.34 3.33 -1.60
CA GLY A 190 5.60 2.74 -0.48
C GLY A 190 6.49 2.04 0.55
N CYS A 191 5.86 1.23 1.41
CA CYS A 191 6.59 0.40 2.38
C CYS A 191 6.96 -0.92 1.72
N TYR A 192 8.23 -1.05 1.32
CA TYR A 192 8.77 -2.24 0.68
C TYR A 192 10.05 -2.71 1.37
N CYS A 193 10.31 -4.01 1.28
CA CYS A 193 11.52 -4.66 1.75
C CYS A 193 12.45 -4.90 0.56
N ASN A 194 13.68 -4.45 0.66
CA ASN A 194 14.68 -4.78 -0.35
C ASN A 194 15.02 -6.28 -0.26
N VAL A 195 15.24 -6.88 -1.40
CA VAL A 195 15.65 -8.28 -1.57
C VAL A 195 17.14 -8.38 -1.78
#